data_d7fe2945a2d4f1305b30a2d75c91d9cd
#
_entry.id   d7fe2945a2d4f1305b30a2d75c91d9cd
#
_cell.length_a   1.000
_cell.length_b   1.000
_cell.length_c   1.000
_cell.angle_alpha   90.00
_cell.angle_beta   90.00
_cell.angle_gamma   90.00
#
_symmetry.space_group_name_H-M   'P 1'
#
loop_
_entity.id
_entity.type
_entity.pdbx_description
1 polymer ?
#
loop_
_entity_poly.entity_id
_entity_poly.type
_entity_poly.pdbx_seq_one_letter_code
_entity_poly.pdbx_strand_id
1 'polypeptide(L)'
;IQFPWRLVGPASLFLAALAGASLARFTKPIGIWLLGFGISFFFLFSLPWTFHAAFETLPSTISPSDSIRYEIDSGQLGATSAGEYLPRWVSELPASDALLAAYADSDFPTRLASLPAQVPRHASRVTITTEELTYISSIPFTATFNLFYFPGWTATLDGNPTAIRVSSPNGLITVPLPAGQHA
;
A
#
# COMPACT_ATOMS: atom_id res chain seq x y z
N ILE A 1 18.16 5.04 3.61
CA ILE A 1 17.52 4.91 4.93
C ILE A 1 16.01 4.94 4.69
N GLN A 2 15.37 3.80 4.92
CA GLN A 2 13.95 3.59 4.56
C GLN A 2 12.96 4.38 5.45
N PHE A 3 13.41 4.81 6.64
CA PHE A 3 12.57 5.53 7.59
C PHE A 3 13.37 6.63 8.30
N PRO A 4 13.52 7.81 7.66
CA PRO A 4 14.32 8.92 8.20
C PRO A 4 13.86 9.38 9.59
N TRP A 5 12.56 9.31 9.89
CA TRP A 5 12.00 9.70 11.19
C TRP A 5 12.50 8.85 12.37
N ARG A 6 12.98 7.62 12.12
CA ARG A 6 13.61 6.79 13.17
C ARG A 6 14.89 7.40 13.72
N LEU A 7 15.52 8.29 12.96
CA LEU A 7 16.71 9.01 13.40
C LEU A 7 16.39 10.26 14.23
N VAL A 8 15.13 10.74 14.20
CA VAL A 8 14.72 11.95 14.93
C VAL A 8 14.90 11.78 16.44
N GLY A 9 14.56 10.62 17.00
CA GLY A 9 14.75 10.34 18.43
C GLY A 9 16.23 10.42 18.87
N PRO A 10 17.14 9.64 18.27
CA PRO A 10 18.57 9.74 18.57
C PRO A 10 19.14 11.15 18.31
N ALA A 11 18.78 11.80 17.21
CA ALA A 11 19.21 13.17 16.91
C ALA A 11 18.75 14.17 17.99
N SER A 12 17.50 14.08 18.45
CA SER A 12 16.98 14.92 19.51
C SER A 12 17.74 14.73 20.82
N LEU A 13 18.09 13.48 21.16
CA LEU A 13 18.88 13.18 22.37
C LEU A 13 20.26 13.82 22.29
N PHE A 14 20.96 13.69 21.16
CA PHE A 14 22.27 14.31 20.96
C PHE A 14 22.21 15.84 21.01
N LEU A 15 21.21 16.45 20.38
CA LEU A 15 21.01 17.89 20.42
C LEU A 15 20.71 18.39 21.84
N ALA A 16 19.88 17.66 22.61
CA ALA A 16 19.61 18.00 24.01
C ALA A 16 20.87 17.92 24.88
N ALA A 17 21.69 16.89 24.68
CA ALA A 17 22.98 16.74 25.40
C ALA A 17 23.95 17.87 25.06
N LEU A 18 24.09 18.24 23.79
CA LEU A 18 24.92 19.36 23.33
C LEU A 18 24.42 20.70 23.88
N ALA A 19 23.12 20.94 23.86
CA ALA A 19 22.49 22.13 24.43
C ALA A 19 22.78 22.22 25.93
N GLY A 20 22.58 21.12 26.69
CA GLY A 20 22.89 21.04 28.11
C GLY A 20 24.37 21.31 28.43
N ALA A 21 25.29 20.71 27.69
CA ALA A 21 26.72 20.93 27.84
C ALA A 21 27.13 22.38 27.52
N SER A 22 26.50 22.99 26.52
CA SER A 22 26.73 24.41 26.16
C SER A 22 26.24 25.33 27.26
N LEU A 23 25.05 25.09 27.82
CA LEU A 23 24.45 25.89 28.89
C LEU A 23 25.23 25.80 30.19
N ALA A 24 25.86 24.65 30.48
CA ALA A 24 26.70 24.50 31.69
C ALA A 24 27.89 25.47 31.73
N ARG A 25 28.29 26.01 30.56
CA ARG A 25 29.37 27.05 30.50
C ARG A 25 28.90 28.48 30.77
N PHE A 26 27.57 28.72 30.74
CA PHE A 26 27.00 30.04 30.98
C PHE A 26 26.64 30.18 32.46
N THR A 27 27.57 30.65 33.27
CA THR A 27 27.36 30.92 34.70
C THR A 27 26.71 32.29 34.99
N LYS A 28 26.41 33.07 33.94
CA LYS A 28 25.86 34.44 34.04
C LYS A 28 24.34 34.43 33.83
N PRO A 29 23.61 35.44 34.39
CA PRO A 29 22.14 35.52 34.23
C PRO A 29 21.64 35.52 32.78
N ILE A 30 22.49 35.93 31.83
CA ILE A 30 22.22 35.89 30.40
C ILE A 30 21.93 34.46 29.91
N GLY A 31 22.63 33.43 30.46
CA GLY A 31 22.39 32.04 30.10
C GLY A 31 21.02 31.52 30.47
N ILE A 32 20.50 31.96 31.63
CA ILE A 32 19.16 31.63 32.12
C ILE A 32 18.09 32.24 31.20
N TRP A 33 18.28 33.49 30.78
CA TRP A 33 17.36 34.17 29.85
C TRP A 33 17.36 33.52 28.47
N LEU A 34 18.53 33.16 27.95
CA LEU A 34 18.66 32.40 26.66
C LEU A 34 17.99 31.05 26.75
N LEU A 35 18.14 30.32 27.86
CA LEU A 35 17.46 29.06 28.09
C LEU A 35 15.95 29.20 28.11
N GLY A 36 15.43 30.20 28.90
CA GLY A 36 14.00 30.49 28.97
C GLY A 36 13.43 30.86 27.62
N PHE A 37 14.13 31.71 26.86
CA PHE A 37 13.73 32.08 25.51
C PHE A 37 13.72 30.86 24.57
N GLY A 38 14.74 30.01 24.60
CA GLY A 38 14.83 28.80 23.76
C GLY A 38 13.70 27.81 24.06
N ILE A 39 13.40 27.57 25.34
CA ILE A 39 12.29 26.72 25.77
C ILE A 39 10.95 27.31 25.29
N SER A 40 10.72 28.61 25.52
CA SER A 40 9.48 29.28 25.09
C SER A 40 9.31 29.24 23.59
N PHE A 41 10.39 29.47 22.83
CA PHE A 41 10.40 29.40 21.39
C PHE A 41 10.05 27.98 20.90
N PHE A 42 10.66 26.96 21.51
CA PHE A 42 10.36 25.56 21.17
C PHE A 42 8.89 25.22 21.42
N PHE A 43 8.33 25.63 22.57
CA PHE A 43 6.91 25.41 22.86
C PHE A 43 6.01 26.14 21.86
N LEU A 44 6.26 27.41 21.57
CA LEU A 44 5.47 28.17 20.60
C LEU A 44 5.47 27.54 19.20
N PHE A 45 6.63 27.08 18.75
CA PHE A 45 6.73 26.44 17.44
C PHE A 45 6.20 24.99 17.39
N SER A 46 6.11 24.32 18.54
CA SER A 46 5.52 22.97 18.61
C SER A 46 4.00 22.98 18.75
N LEU A 47 3.40 24.11 19.17
CA LEU A 47 1.94 24.25 19.34
C LEU A 47 1.12 23.82 18.12
N PRO A 48 1.45 24.22 16.87
CA PRO A 48 0.69 23.79 15.69
C PRO A 48 0.70 22.27 15.48
N TRP A 49 1.75 21.59 15.97
CA TRP A 49 1.89 20.13 15.84
C TRP A 49 1.21 19.36 16.98
N THR A 50 0.90 20.04 18.10
CA THR A 50 0.18 19.45 19.23
C THR A 50 -1.33 19.55 19.08
N PHE A 51 -1.82 20.56 18.34
CA PHE A 51 -3.23 20.66 17.99
C PHE A 51 -3.48 19.82 16.74
N HIS A 52 -3.97 18.62 16.93
CA HIS A 52 -4.43 17.80 15.84
C HIS A 52 -5.58 18.53 15.13
N ALA A 53 -5.53 18.58 13.79
CA ALA A 53 -6.72 18.92 13.03
C ALA A 53 -7.87 18.03 13.53
N ALA A 54 -9.04 18.62 13.75
CA ALA A 54 -10.22 17.83 14.10
C ALA A 54 -10.37 16.73 13.03
N PHE A 55 -10.24 15.49 13.45
CA PHE A 55 -10.52 14.38 12.56
C PHE A 55 -11.98 14.51 12.13
N GLU A 56 -12.24 14.47 10.83
CA GLU A 56 -13.60 14.29 10.36
C GLU A 56 -14.17 13.04 11.03
N THR A 57 -15.39 13.17 11.52
CA THR A 57 -16.09 12.01 12.11
C THR A 57 -16.26 10.97 11.01
N LEU A 58 -15.52 9.88 11.11
CA LEU A 58 -15.68 8.76 10.20
C LEU A 58 -17.13 8.25 10.26
N PRO A 59 -17.70 7.83 9.13
CA PRO A 59 -18.99 7.17 9.13
C PRO A 59 -18.97 5.96 10.06
N SER A 60 -20.11 5.66 10.69
CA SER A 60 -20.22 4.56 11.67
C SER A 60 -19.93 3.19 11.07
N THR A 61 -20.03 3.06 9.76
CA THR A 61 -19.71 1.85 8.99
C THR A 61 -18.89 2.26 7.78
N ILE A 62 -17.75 1.62 7.60
CA ILE A 62 -16.89 1.78 6.42
C ILE A 62 -17.00 0.49 5.62
N SER A 63 -17.44 0.60 4.38
CA SER A 63 -17.46 -0.53 3.45
C SER A 63 -16.10 -0.71 2.75
N PRO A 64 -15.78 -1.90 2.22
CA PRO A 64 -14.59 -2.08 1.39
C PRO A 64 -14.53 -1.13 0.19
N SER A 65 -15.66 -0.82 -0.43
CA SER A 65 -15.74 0.15 -1.52
C SER A 65 -15.39 1.58 -1.10
N ASP A 66 -15.69 1.99 0.14
CA ASP A 66 -15.30 3.30 0.65
C ASP A 66 -13.78 3.39 0.82
N SER A 67 -13.14 2.31 1.27
CA SER A 67 -11.68 2.23 1.38
C SER A 67 -11.01 2.34 0.00
N ILE A 68 -11.51 1.61 -0.99
CA ILE A 68 -10.97 1.68 -2.36
C ILE A 68 -11.17 3.07 -2.96
N ARG A 69 -12.33 3.68 -2.76
CA ARG A 69 -12.58 5.05 -3.22
C ARG A 69 -11.61 6.04 -2.59
N TYR A 70 -11.37 5.93 -1.29
CA TYR A 70 -10.39 6.76 -0.61
C TYR A 70 -8.97 6.60 -1.19
N GLU A 71 -8.53 5.36 -1.46
CA GLU A 71 -7.23 5.09 -2.08
C GLU A 71 -7.12 5.72 -3.48
N ILE A 72 -8.20 5.68 -4.27
CA ILE A 72 -8.26 6.29 -5.60
C ILE A 72 -8.21 7.82 -5.50
N ASP A 73 -9.07 8.41 -4.68
CA ASP A 73 -9.19 9.87 -4.54
C ASP A 73 -7.91 10.48 -3.95
N SER A 74 -7.24 9.76 -3.08
CA SER A 74 -5.96 10.18 -2.48
C SER A 74 -4.73 9.86 -3.35
N GLY A 75 -4.88 9.13 -4.46
CA GLY A 75 -3.78 8.67 -5.31
C GLY A 75 -2.87 7.62 -4.65
N GLN A 76 -3.37 6.91 -3.64
CA GLN A 76 -2.62 5.93 -2.85
C GLN A 76 -3.00 4.48 -3.17
N LEU A 77 -3.53 4.22 -4.35
CA LEU A 77 -4.03 2.90 -4.75
C LEU A 77 -2.98 1.80 -4.55
N GLY A 78 -3.27 0.89 -3.62
CA GLY A 78 -2.42 -0.26 -3.29
C GLY A 78 -1.08 0.08 -2.66
N ALA A 79 -0.86 1.34 -2.26
CA ALA A 79 0.43 1.80 -1.75
C ALA A 79 0.29 3.03 -0.83
N THR A 80 1.36 3.77 -0.70
CA THR A 80 1.41 5.10 -0.10
C THR A 80 1.52 6.17 -1.19
N SER A 81 1.30 7.42 -0.83
CA SER A 81 1.36 8.57 -1.75
C SER A 81 2.68 8.71 -2.52
N ALA A 82 3.77 8.17 -1.99
CA ALA A 82 5.10 8.18 -2.61
C ALA A 82 5.40 6.91 -3.42
N GLY A 83 4.51 5.92 -3.42
CA GLY A 83 4.69 4.67 -4.14
C GLY A 83 5.85 3.79 -3.64
N GLU A 84 6.39 4.08 -2.44
CA GLU A 84 7.59 3.42 -1.92
C GLU A 84 7.40 1.92 -1.62
N TYR A 85 6.16 1.46 -1.54
CA TYR A 85 5.84 0.04 -1.33
C TYR A 85 5.41 -0.69 -2.61
N LEU A 86 5.38 0.00 -3.74
CA LEU A 86 5.09 -0.66 -5.01
C LEU A 86 6.21 -1.63 -5.39
N PRO A 87 5.86 -2.81 -5.93
CA PRO A 87 6.86 -3.72 -6.47
C PRO A 87 7.67 -3.06 -7.59
N ARG A 88 8.93 -3.44 -7.71
CA ARG A 88 9.85 -2.90 -8.73
C ARG A 88 9.38 -3.08 -10.18
N TRP A 89 8.42 -3.96 -10.42
CA TRP A 89 7.87 -4.24 -11.75
C TRP A 89 6.70 -3.35 -12.13
N VAL A 90 6.22 -2.52 -11.20
CA VAL A 90 5.11 -1.58 -11.42
C VAL A 90 5.71 -0.24 -11.83
N SER A 91 5.53 0.15 -13.08
CA SER A 91 5.86 1.49 -13.58
C SER A 91 4.62 2.36 -13.79
N GLU A 92 3.46 1.73 -13.93
CA GLU A 92 2.16 2.39 -14.04
C GLU A 92 1.13 1.65 -13.20
N LEU A 93 0.32 2.37 -12.43
CA LEU A 93 -0.78 1.77 -11.69
C LEU A 93 -1.88 1.29 -12.66
N PRO A 94 -2.54 0.15 -12.39
CA PRO A 94 -3.66 -0.30 -13.18
C PRO A 94 -4.86 0.67 -13.05
N ALA A 95 -5.75 0.67 -14.06
CA ALA A 95 -6.98 1.44 -14.01
C ALA A 95 -7.88 0.99 -12.85
N SER A 96 -8.46 1.95 -12.15
CA SER A 96 -9.20 1.73 -10.91
C SER A 96 -10.71 1.48 -11.09
N ASP A 97 -11.28 1.84 -12.23
CA ASP A 97 -12.74 1.77 -12.46
C ASP A 97 -13.30 0.35 -12.33
N ALA A 98 -12.57 -0.63 -12.89
CA ALA A 98 -12.97 -2.03 -12.78
C ALA A 98 -12.91 -2.56 -11.34
N LEU A 99 -11.98 -2.04 -10.54
CA LEU A 99 -11.84 -2.39 -9.14
C LEU A 99 -13.01 -1.85 -8.32
N LEU A 100 -13.37 -0.60 -8.52
CA LEU A 100 -14.55 0.01 -7.87
C LEU A 100 -15.83 -0.75 -8.21
N ALA A 101 -16.05 -1.10 -9.48
CA ALA A 101 -17.21 -1.87 -9.91
C ALA A 101 -17.27 -3.24 -9.22
N ALA A 102 -16.13 -3.94 -9.15
CA ALA A 102 -16.07 -5.25 -8.49
C ALA A 102 -16.41 -5.18 -6.99
N TYR A 103 -15.95 -4.16 -6.28
CA TYR A 103 -16.28 -3.95 -4.85
C TYR A 103 -17.69 -3.37 -4.62
N ALA A 104 -18.33 -2.81 -5.64
CA ALA A 104 -19.74 -2.43 -5.55
C ALA A 104 -20.69 -3.65 -5.54
N ASP A 105 -20.27 -4.73 -6.22
CA ASP A 105 -21.05 -5.96 -6.33
C ASP A 105 -20.77 -6.98 -5.20
N SER A 106 -19.61 -6.91 -4.57
CA SER A 106 -19.18 -7.86 -3.53
C SER A 106 -18.12 -7.27 -2.62
N ASP A 107 -18.23 -7.49 -1.31
CA ASP A 107 -17.21 -7.14 -0.33
C ASP A 107 -15.92 -7.96 -0.51
N PHE A 108 -15.97 -9.06 -1.25
CA PHE A 108 -14.86 -9.97 -1.47
C PHE A 108 -14.78 -10.44 -2.92
N PRO A 109 -14.62 -9.53 -3.89
CA PRO A 109 -14.62 -9.90 -5.30
C PRO A 109 -13.42 -10.78 -5.67
N THR A 110 -13.61 -11.59 -6.72
CA THR A 110 -12.48 -12.27 -7.36
C THR A 110 -11.49 -11.24 -7.92
N ARG A 111 -10.22 -11.55 -7.84
CA ARG A 111 -9.16 -10.70 -8.39
C ARG A 111 -8.85 -10.96 -9.86
N LEU A 112 -9.59 -11.85 -10.51
CA LEU A 112 -9.43 -12.11 -11.93
C LEU A 112 -9.80 -10.87 -12.75
N ALA A 113 -8.79 -10.26 -13.38
CA ALA A 113 -8.95 -8.99 -14.11
C ALA A 113 -9.55 -9.18 -15.50
N SER A 114 -9.02 -10.12 -16.27
CA SER A 114 -9.45 -10.33 -17.65
C SER A 114 -9.29 -11.76 -18.12
N LEU A 115 -10.27 -12.22 -18.85
CA LEU A 115 -10.25 -13.43 -19.66
C LEU A 115 -10.95 -13.15 -21.01
N PRO A 116 -10.70 -13.97 -22.04
CA PRO A 116 -11.49 -13.91 -23.27
C PRO A 116 -12.98 -14.10 -22.94
N ALA A 117 -13.85 -13.25 -23.49
CA ALA A 117 -15.28 -13.22 -23.17
C ALA A 117 -16.02 -14.55 -23.42
N GLN A 118 -15.48 -15.39 -24.32
CA GLN A 118 -16.09 -16.64 -24.74
C GLN A 118 -15.67 -17.83 -23.86
N VAL A 119 -14.82 -17.65 -22.87
CA VAL A 119 -14.34 -18.73 -21.99
C VAL A 119 -15.33 -18.94 -20.83
N PRO A 120 -16.12 -20.04 -20.82
CA PRO A 120 -16.90 -20.41 -19.65
C PRO A 120 -15.99 -20.63 -18.44
N ARG A 121 -16.28 -19.96 -17.36
CA ARG A 121 -15.40 -19.92 -16.20
C ARG A 121 -16.16 -19.80 -14.89
N HIS A 122 -15.53 -20.30 -13.86
CA HIS A 122 -15.85 -19.96 -12.48
C HIS A 122 -14.58 -19.51 -11.78
N ALA A 123 -14.57 -18.30 -11.26
CA ALA A 123 -13.48 -17.77 -10.46
C ALA A 123 -14.00 -17.44 -9.07
N SER A 124 -13.29 -17.85 -8.04
CA SER A 124 -13.63 -17.56 -6.65
C SER A 124 -12.39 -17.20 -5.84
N ARG A 125 -12.56 -16.27 -4.93
CA ARG A 125 -11.55 -15.94 -3.92
C ARG A 125 -11.78 -16.82 -2.71
N VAL A 126 -10.94 -17.85 -2.55
CA VAL A 126 -11.08 -18.84 -1.47
C VAL A 126 -10.61 -18.28 -0.13
N THR A 127 -9.49 -17.55 -0.14
CA THR A 127 -8.95 -16.85 1.03
C THR A 127 -8.36 -15.50 0.62
N ILE A 128 -7.83 -14.75 1.60
CA ILE A 128 -7.10 -13.50 1.32
C ILE A 128 -5.90 -13.75 0.38
N THR A 129 -5.32 -14.95 0.41
CA THR A 129 -4.10 -15.29 -0.33
C THR A 129 -4.31 -16.35 -1.40
N THR A 130 -5.53 -16.87 -1.57
CA THR A 130 -5.82 -17.98 -2.51
C THR A 130 -6.95 -17.60 -3.45
N GLU A 131 -6.69 -17.77 -4.72
CA GLU A 131 -7.65 -17.59 -5.82
C GLU A 131 -7.72 -18.89 -6.61
N GLU A 132 -8.93 -19.34 -6.97
CA GLU A 132 -9.17 -20.52 -7.80
C GLU A 132 -9.88 -20.12 -9.08
N LEU A 133 -9.49 -20.73 -10.18
CA LEU A 133 -10.08 -20.53 -11.50
C LEU A 133 -10.32 -21.86 -12.18
N THR A 134 -11.59 -22.22 -12.38
CA THR A 134 -11.99 -23.33 -13.26
C THR A 134 -12.44 -22.78 -14.60
N TYR A 135 -11.96 -23.33 -15.70
CA TYR A 135 -12.29 -22.84 -17.03
C TYR A 135 -12.39 -23.97 -18.07
N ILE A 136 -13.07 -23.66 -19.19
CA ILE A 136 -13.09 -24.46 -20.39
C ILE A 136 -12.74 -23.56 -21.56
N SER A 137 -11.71 -23.91 -22.35
CA SER A 137 -11.29 -23.09 -23.50
C SER A 137 -10.84 -23.97 -24.65
N SER A 138 -11.22 -23.62 -25.87
CA SER A 138 -10.73 -24.27 -27.09
C SER A 138 -9.37 -23.76 -27.57
N ILE A 139 -8.89 -22.65 -27.00
CA ILE A 139 -7.62 -22.01 -27.35
C ILE A 139 -6.82 -21.70 -26.09
N PRO A 140 -5.48 -21.73 -26.17
CA PRO A 140 -4.67 -21.23 -25.04
C PRO A 140 -4.85 -19.72 -24.87
N PHE A 141 -4.79 -19.26 -23.61
CA PHE A 141 -4.92 -17.83 -23.26
C PHE A 141 -4.07 -17.48 -22.05
N THR A 142 -4.06 -16.22 -21.67
CA THR A 142 -3.40 -15.76 -20.45
C THR A 142 -4.46 -15.17 -19.51
N ALA A 143 -4.53 -15.68 -18.29
CA ALA A 143 -5.31 -15.09 -17.23
C ALA A 143 -4.48 -13.98 -16.56
N THR A 144 -5.11 -12.84 -16.29
CA THR A 144 -4.51 -11.73 -15.55
C THR A 144 -5.27 -11.54 -14.24
N PHE A 145 -4.53 -11.40 -13.16
CA PHE A 145 -5.09 -11.17 -11.82
C PHE A 145 -4.73 -9.75 -11.35
N ASN A 146 -5.67 -9.07 -10.77
CA ASN A 146 -5.48 -7.76 -10.11
C ASN A 146 -4.70 -7.93 -8.80
N LEU A 147 -3.49 -8.47 -8.94
CA LEU A 147 -2.53 -8.71 -7.88
C LEU A 147 -1.16 -8.31 -8.37
N PHE A 148 -0.49 -7.46 -7.63
CA PHE A 148 0.92 -7.19 -7.88
C PHE A 148 1.77 -8.43 -7.59
N TYR A 149 2.72 -8.68 -8.46
CA TYR A 149 3.66 -9.77 -8.24
C TYR A 149 4.66 -9.43 -7.14
N PHE A 150 4.76 -10.32 -6.16
CA PHE A 150 5.83 -10.38 -5.17
C PHE A 150 6.46 -11.77 -5.20
N PRO A 151 7.76 -11.90 -4.91
CA PRO A 151 8.39 -13.22 -4.73
C PRO A 151 7.66 -14.03 -3.65
N GLY A 152 7.37 -15.29 -3.96
CA GLY A 152 6.62 -16.17 -3.07
C GLY A 152 5.22 -16.57 -3.58
N TRP A 153 4.67 -15.85 -4.57
CA TRP A 153 3.48 -16.32 -5.27
C TRP A 153 3.78 -17.59 -6.07
N THR A 154 2.88 -18.56 -5.98
CA THR A 154 2.93 -19.81 -6.75
C THR A 154 1.61 -20.02 -7.47
N ALA A 155 1.66 -20.69 -8.62
CA ALA A 155 0.48 -21.11 -9.35
C ALA A 155 0.56 -22.61 -9.66
N THR A 156 -0.58 -23.27 -9.62
CA THR A 156 -0.73 -24.67 -10.02
C THR A 156 -1.82 -24.79 -11.07
N LEU A 157 -1.69 -25.71 -11.98
CA LEU A 157 -2.70 -26.09 -12.97
C LEU A 157 -2.92 -27.59 -12.83
N ASP A 158 -4.15 -28.00 -12.51
CA ASP A 158 -4.51 -29.41 -12.24
C ASP A 158 -3.55 -30.06 -11.21
N GLY A 159 -3.19 -29.31 -10.18
CA GLY A 159 -2.27 -29.74 -9.12
C GLY A 159 -0.77 -29.69 -9.47
N ASN A 160 -0.39 -29.35 -10.71
CA ASN A 160 1.01 -29.25 -11.12
C ASN A 160 1.49 -27.80 -11.11
N PRO A 161 2.73 -27.51 -10.66
CA PRO A 161 3.27 -26.16 -10.69
C PRO A 161 3.29 -25.59 -12.12
N THR A 162 2.82 -24.34 -12.26
CA THR A 162 2.86 -23.59 -13.52
C THR A 162 3.57 -22.26 -13.36
N ALA A 163 4.05 -21.70 -14.47
CA ALA A 163 4.83 -20.48 -14.44
C ALA A 163 3.94 -19.25 -14.26
N ILE A 164 4.28 -18.40 -13.29
CA ILE A 164 3.77 -17.04 -13.17
C ILE A 164 4.63 -16.11 -14.04
N ARG A 165 3.97 -15.22 -14.79
CA ARG A 165 4.61 -14.11 -15.49
C ARG A 165 4.16 -12.80 -14.89
N VAL A 166 4.95 -11.76 -15.08
CA VAL A 166 4.65 -10.41 -14.61
C VAL A 166 4.30 -9.53 -15.80
N SER A 167 3.14 -8.89 -15.75
CA SER A 167 2.72 -7.99 -16.81
C SER A 167 3.53 -6.69 -16.77
N SER A 168 3.78 -6.10 -17.91
CA SER A 168 4.33 -4.76 -18.04
C SER A 168 3.24 -3.88 -18.67
N PRO A 169 3.06 -2.64 -18.20
CA PRO A 169 3.81 -1.89 -17.17
C PRO A 169 3.29 -2.05 -15.73
N ASN A 170 2.19 -2.77 -15.51
CA ASN A 170 1.42 -2.73 -14.26
C ASN A 170 1.92 -3.72 -13.19
N GLY A 171 2.85 -4.61 -13.50
CA GLY A 171 3.39 -5.56 -12.53
C GLY A 171 2.40 -6.60 -12.00
N LEU A 172 1.29 -6.84 -12.71
CA LEU A 172 0.26 -7.79 -12.30
C LEU A 172 0.69 -9.25 -12.58
N ILE A 173 0.16 -10.15 -11.77
CA ILE A 173 0.33 -11.58 -11.97
C ILE A 173 -0.43 -12.02 -13.23
N THR A 174 0.27 -12.73 -14.13
CA THR A 174 -0.33 -13.37 -15.28
C THR A 174 0.07 -14.85 -15.34
N VAL A 175 -0.86 -15.69 -15.74
CA VAL A 175 -0.65 -17.15 -15.86
C VAL A 175 -1.06 -17.59 -17.26
N PRO A 176 -0.14 -18.14 -18.07
CA PRO A 176 -0.48 -18.75 -19.34
C PRO A 176 -1.22 -20.07 -19.11
N LEU A 177 -2.37 -20.21 -19.71
CA LEU A 177 -3.28 -21.34 -19.55
C LEU A 177 -3.49 -22.05 -20.88
N PRO A 178 -3.40 -23.40 -20.95
CA PRO A 178 -3.63 -24.17 -22.17
C PRO A 178 -5.12 -24.20 -22.53
N ALA A 179 -5.39 -24.73 -23.76
CA ALA A 179 -6.73 -25.12 -24.13
C ALA A 179 -7.13 -26.40 -23.39
N GLY A 180 -8.41 -26.55 -23.10
CA GLY A 180 -8.96 -27.71 -22.39
C GLY A 180 -9.91 -27.29 -21.27
N GLN A 181 -10.26 -28.27 -20.45
CA GLN A 181 -10.96 -28.08 -19.18
C GLN A 181 -9.94 -28.26 -18.05
N HIS A 182 -9.78 -27.25 -17.23
CA HIS A 182 -8.75 -27.20 -16.20
C HIS A 182 -9.25 -26.50 -14.93
N ALA A 183 -8.51 -26.74 -13.81
CA ALA A 183 -8.75 -26.11 -12.52
C ALA A 183 -7.43 -25.68 -11.84
#